data_d1407aa53f0db6c230ea4f7f52651135
#
_entry.id   d1407aa53f0db6c230ea4f7f52651135
#
_cell.length_a   1.000
_cell.length_b   1.000
_cell.length_c   1.000
_cell.angle_alpha   90.00
_cell.angle_beta   90.00
_cell.angle_gamma   90.00
#
_symmetry.space_group_name_H-M   'P 1'
#
loop_
_entity.id
_entity.type
_entity.pdbx_description
1 polymer ?
#
loop_
_entity_poly.entity_id
_entity_poly.type
_entity_poly.pdbx_seq_one_letter_code
_entity_poly.pdbx_strand_id
1 'polypeptide(L)'
;MDKLENWNYGSAPSFPYGDETTYRKAIAFLDGPWTIEDWGCGTAWAKRFVERGQYVGVDGSWSLHCDVVADLRTYRSDAGGILIRHILEHNNDWRRILENALESFRQRFVLVIFTPFGDVTRSIGSTKERVPDLSFRKEDLLDFLRPFHFTEESLQTATQYGVEHLLYVT
;
A
#
# COMPACT_ATOMS: atom_id res chain seq x y z
N MET A 1 11.94 15.14 4.91
CA MET A 1 12.71 14.33 3.96
C MET A 1 11.74 13.37 3.30
N ASP A 2 11.68 13.34 1.99
CA ASP A 2 10.67 12.57 1.28
C ASP A 2 11.13 11.10 1.13
N LYS A 3 10.18 10.13 1.13
CA LYS A 3 10.46 8.71 0.94
C LYS A 3 11.22 8.44 -0.37
N LEU A 4 10.93 9.20 -1.42
CA LEU A 4 11.56 9.11 -2.73
C LEU A 4 13.09 9.23 -2.69
N GLU A 5 13.65 9.97 -1.73
CA GLU A 5 15.08 10.20 -1.62
C GLU A 5 15.79 9.17 -0.73
N ASN A 6 15.05 8.46 0.12
CA ASN A 6 15.61 7.64 1.19
C ASN A 6 15.46 6.15 0.98
N TRP A 7 14.58 5.71 0.11
CA TRP A 7 14.29 4.29 -0.11
C TRP A 7 14.68 3.88 -1.51
N ASN A 8 15.80 3.17 -1.62
CA ASN A 8 16.30 2.67 -2.89
C ASN A 8 16.53 1.15 -2.79
N TYR A 9 15.71 0.39 -3.49
CA TYR A 9 15.84 -1.06 -3.55
C TYR A 9 16.87 -1.51 -4.59
N GLY A 10 17.10 -0.72 -5.63
CA GLY A 10 18.08 -0.99 -6.69
C GLY A 10 17.96 -2.41 -7.24
N SER A 11 19.02 -3.19 -7.10
CA SER A 11 19.10 -4.59 -7.52
C SER A 11 18.84 -5.61 -6.42
N ALA A 12 18.25 -5.21 -5.28
CA ALA A 12 17.94 -6.13 -4.20
C ALA A 12 17.03 -7.26 -4.69
N PRO A 13 17.21 -8.51 -4.21
CA PRO A 13 16.29 -9.59 -4.52
C PRO A 13 14.91 -9.29 -3.94
N SER A 14 13.87 -9.89 -4.51
CA SER A 14 12.51 -9.77 -3.97
C SER A 14 12.43 -10.45 -2.61
N PHE A 15 11.82 -9.77 -1.63
CA PHE A 15 11.60 -10.26 -0.27
C PHE A 15 10.31 -9.69 0.33
N PRO A 16 9.64 -10.40 1.26
CA PRO A 16 8.45 -9.89 1.92
C PRO A 16 8.80 -8.87 3.00
N TYR A 17 7.92 -7.90 3.20
CA TYR A 17 7.89 -7.08 4.40
C TYR A 17 6.90 -7.70 5.38
N GLY A 18 7.40 -8.20 6.52
CA GLY A 18 6.60 -8.89 7.50
C GLY A 18 6.06 -10.22 6.99
N ASP A 19 4.79 -10.46 7.24
CA ASP A 19 4.10 -11.72 7.02
C ASP A 19 3.47 -11.78 5.61
N GLU A 20 3.47 -12.96 4.99
CA GLU A 20 2.85 -13.15 3.66
C GLU A 20 1.32 -13.14 3.67
N THR A 21 0.69 -13.32 4.83
CA THR A 21 -0.76 -13.49 4.95
C THR A 21 -1.52 -12.32 4.34
N THR A 22 -1.10 -11.10 4.62
CA THR A 22 -1.76 -9.90 4.11
C THR A 22 -1.55 -9.69 2.61
N TYR A 23 -0.38 -10.07 2.06
CA TYR A 23 -0.18 -10.12 0.60
C TYR A 23 -1.15 -11.08 -0.08
N ARG A 24 -1.25 -12.32 0.45
CA ARG A 24 -2.16 -13.35 -0.11
C ARG A 24 -3.60 -12.91 -0.06
N LYS A 25 -4.06 -12.38 1.07
CA LYS A 25 -5.44 -11.89 1.24
C LYS A 25 -5.74 -10.71 0.30
N ALA A 26 -4.84 -9.73 0.25
CA ALA A 26 -5.01 -8.55 -0.60
C ALA A 26 -5.08 -8.94 -2.08
N ILE A 27 -4.13 -9.76 -2.55
CA ILE A 27 -4.13 -10.18 -3.96
C ILE A 27 -5.30 -11.12 -4.26
N ALA A 28 -5.67 -12.04 -3.38
CA ALA A 28 -6.87 -12.89 -3.59
C ALA A 28 -8.15 -12.07 -3.78
N PHE A 29 -8.28 -10.94 -3.06
CA PHE A 29 -9.39 -10.00 -3.28
C PHE A 29 -9.25 -9.22 -4.58
N LEU A 30 -8.06 -8.74 -4.92
CA LEU A 30 -7.81 -7.91 -6.11
C LEU A 30 -7.85 -8.71 -7.42
N ASP A 31 -7.49 -10.00 -7.39
CA ASP A 31 -7.22 -10.79 -8.59
C ASP A 31 -8.46 -10.97 -9.49
N GLY A 32 -8.27 -10.72 -10.77
CA GLY A 32 -9.30 -10.77 -11.80
C GLY A 32 -8.69 -10.58 -13.19
N PRO A 33 -9.49 -10.59 -14.27
CA PRO A 33 -9.01 -10.46 -15.64
C PRO A 33 -8.65 -9.01 -16.03
N TRP A 34 -7.96 -8.29 -15.15
CA TRP A 34 -7.56 -6.90 -15.31
C TRP A 34 -6.15 -6.65 -14.78
N THR A 35 -5.65 -5.44 -14.98
CA THR A 35 -4.38 -4.99 -14.40
C THR A 35 -4.54 -4.71 -12.92
N ILE A 36 -3.60 -5.24 -12.13
CA ILE A 36 -3.44 -4.96 -10.69
C ILE A 36 -2.16 -4.14 -10.56
N GLU A 37 -2.29 -2.91 -10.08
CA GLU A 37 -1.16 -2.06 -9.74
C GLU A 37 -0.86 -2.16 -8.25
N ASP A 38 0.42 -2.38 -7.93
CA ASP A 38 0.96 -2.38 -6.57
C ASP A 38 1.70 -1.05 -6.36
N TRP A 39 1.05 -0.11 -5.69
CA TRP A 39 1.56 1.23 -5.47
C TRP A 39 2.49 1.28 -4.24
N GLY A 40 3.76 1.54 -4.49
CA GLY A 40 4.84 1.38 -3.53
C GLY A 40 5.30 -0.07 -3.47
N CYS A 41 5.44 -0.70 -4.63
CA CYS A 41 5.71 -2.13 -4.77
C CYS A 41 7.02 -2.60 -4.12
N GLY A 42 7.98 -1.70 -3.90
CA GLY A 42 9.28 -2.04 -3.34
C GLY A 42 9.99 -3.13 -4.14
N THR A 43 10.05 -4.33 -3.59
CA THR A 43 10.64 -5.52 -4.25
C THR A 43 9.59 -6.40 -4.92
N ALA A 44 8.36 -5.93 -5.11
CA ALA A 44 7.25 -6.56 -5.82
C ALA A 44 6.89 -7.98 -5.32
N TRP A 45 6.94 -8.20 -3.99
CA TRP A 45 6.60 -9.50 -3.44
C TRP A 45 5.17 -9.94 -3.74
N ALA A 46 4.22 -9.01 -3.82
CA ALA A 46 2.82 -9.26 -4.14
C ALA A 46 2.61 -9.95 -5.50
N LYS A 47 3.49 -9.69 -6.47
CA LYS A 47 3.45 -10.29 -7.83
C LYS A 47 3.32 -11.81 -7.83
N ARG A 48 3.89 -12.47 -6.84
CA ARG A 48 3.92 -13.95 -6.71
C ARG A 48 2.54 -14.58 -6.51
N PHE A 49 1.56 -13.80 -6.10
CA PHE A 49 0.21 -14.27 -5.76
C PHE A 49 -0.84 -13.89 -6.79
N VAL A 50 -0.46 -13.17 -7.85
CA VAL A 50 -1.36 -12.84 -8.97
C VAL A 50 -1.46 -14.04 -9.89
N GLU A 51 -2.68 -14.54 -10.14
CA GLU A 51 -2.94 -15.74 -10.93
C GLU A 51 -3.66 -15.44 -12.24
N ARG A 52 -4.59 -14.47 -12.24
CA ARG A 52 -5.48 -14.20 -13.38
C ARG A 52 -5.24 -12.85 -14.03
N GLY A 53 -4.79 -11.88 -13.26
CA GLY A 53 -4.55 -10.51 -13.72
C GLY A 53 -3.13 -10.29 -14.24
N GLN A 54 -2.90 -9.08 -14.71
CA GLN A 54 -1.58 -8.58 -15.03
C GLN A 54 -1.07 -7.74 -13.86
N TYR A 55 0.07 -8.09 -13.27
CA TYR A 55 0.71 -7.29 -12.24
C TYR A 55 1.55 -6.17 -12.84
N VAL A 56 1.44 -4.99 -12.24
CA VAL A 56 2.27 -3.81 -12.53
C VAL A 56 2.77 -3.22 -11.21
N GLY A 57 4.08 -3.22 -11.01
CA GLY A 57 4.71 -2.59 -9.85
C GLY A 57 4.93 -1.10 -10.10
N VAL A 58 4.37 -0.24 -9.24
CA VAL A 58 4.55 1.21 -9.28
C VAL A 58 5.28 1.65 -8.03
N ASP A 59 6.39 2.38 -8.14
CA ASP A 59 7.13 2.90 -6.99
C ASP A 59 7.72 4.27 -7.27
N GLY A 60 7.95 5.06 -6.23
CA GLY A 60 8.65 6.33 -6.32
C GLY A 60 10.15 6.20 -6.55
N SER A 61 10.72 5.02 -6.33
CA SER A 61 12.13 4.70 -6.51
C SER A 61 12.30 3.59 -7.53
N TRP A 62 13.34 3.69 -8.33
CA TRP A 62 13.69 2.62 -9.27
C TRP A 62 14.16 1.36 -8.54
N SER A 63 13.69 0.21 -9.01
CA SER A 63 14.22 -1.11 -8.65
C SER A 63 14.11 -2.06 -9.84
N LEU A 64 14.78 -3.22 -9.78
CA LEU A 64 14.62 -4.28 -10.78
C LEU A 64 13.19 -4.84 -10.86
N HIS A 65 12.37 -4.56 -9.87
CA HIS A 65 11.01 -5.09 -9.72
C HIS A 65 9.92 -4.06 -10.03
N CYS A 66 10.31 -2.78 -10.22
CA CYS A 66 9.41 -1.69 -10.49
C CYS A 66 9.19 -1.56 -11.99
N ASP A 67 7.95 -1.65 -12.44
CA ASP A 67 7.57 -1.48 -13.85
C ASP A 67 7.37 0.00 -14.19
N VAL A 68 6.89 0.81 -13.24
CA VAL A 68 6.62 2.25 -13.39
C VAL A 68 7.22 3.03 -12.24
N VAL A 69 8.14 3.95 -12.54
CA VAL A 69 8.68 4.90 -11.55
C VAL A 69 7.82 6.15 -11.56
N ALA A 70 7.10 6.41 -10.47
CA ALA A 70 6.17 7.54 -10.38
C ALA A 70 6.01 8.06 -8.93
N ASP A 71 5.80 9.36 -8.80
CA ASP A 71 5.40 9.96 -7.54
C ASP A 71 3.91 9.71 -7.28
N LEU A 72 3.59 8.89 -6.29
CA LEU A 72 2.21 8.52 -5.94
C LEU A 72 1.34 9.72 -5.53
N ARG A 73 1.94 10.87 -5.18
CA ARG A 73 1.20 12.10 -4.89
C ARG A 73 0.56 12.72 -6.13
N THR A 74 1.04 12.35 -7.32
CA THR A 74 0.58 12.89 -8.61
C THR A 74 0.21 11.82 -9.63
N TYR A 75 0.60 10.58 -9.38
CA TYR A 75 0.31 9.45 -10.26
C TYR A 75 -1.18 9.16 -10.34
N ARG A 76 -1.64 8.84 -11.53
CA ARG A 76 -3.01 8.43 -11.87
C ARG A 76 -2.98 7.24 -12.81
N SER A 77 -3.97 6.37 -12.69
CA SER A 77 -4.15 5.23 -13.60
C SER A 77 -5.62 4.89 -13.79
N ASP A 78 -5.86 3.85 -14.57
CA ASP A 78 -7.16 3.22 -14.80
C ASP A 78 -7.10 1.72 -14.49
N ALA A 79 -6.33 1.33 -13.48
CA ALA A 79 -6.16 -0.06 -13.12
C ALA A 79 -7.46 -0.69 -12.63
N GLY A 80 -7.69 -1.96 -12.98
CA GLY A 80 -8.82 -2.71 -12.45
C GLY A 80 -8.69 -2.92 -10.93
N GLY A 81 -7.48 -3.22 -10.44
CA GLY A 81 -7.18 -3.35 -9.02
C GLY A 81 -6.00 -2.49 -8.60
N ILE A 82 -6.05 -1.92 -7.40
CA ILE A 82 -4.91 -1.21 -6.79
C ILE A 82 -4.65 -1.77 -5.40
N LEU A 83 -3.39 -2.09 -5.12
CA LEU A 83 -2.86 -2.38 -3.80
C LEU A 83 -2.04 -1.20 -3.29
N ILE A 84 -2.32 -0.76 -2.07
CA ILE A 84 -1.41 0.07 -1.27
C ILE A 84 -1.10 -0.69 0.01
N ARG A 85 0.15 -1.10 0.20
CA ARG A 85 0.56 -1.86 1.38
C ARG A 85 1.79 -1.25 2.03
N HIS A 86 1.66 -0.83 3.30
CA HIS A 86 2.72 -0.21 4.10
C HIS A 86 3.33 1.05 3.45
N ILE A 87 2.50 1.88 2.87
CA ILE A 87 2.94 3.09 2.15
C ILE A 87 2.48 4.36 2.84
N LEU A 88 1.20 4.42 3.24
CA LEU A 88 0.64 5.64 3.80
C LEU A 88 1.31 6.03 5.10
N GLU A 89 1.70 5.05 5.91
CA GLU A 89 2.39 5.24 7.20
C GLU A 89 3.72 5.98 7.07
N HIS A 90 4.33 5.86 5.90
CA HIS A 90 5.65 6.45 5.63
C HIS A 90 5.56 7.80 4.88
N ASN A 91 4.36 8.34 4.67
CA ASN A 91 4.17 9.54 3.87
C ASN A 91 3.34 10.59 4.60
N ASN A 92 3.89 11.79 4.81
CA ASN A 92 3.14 12.90 5.38
C ASN A 92 2.00 13.36 4.46
N ASP A 93 2.15 13.18 3.15
CA ASP A 93 1.14 13.48 2.12
C ASP A 93 0.19 12.31 1.85
N TRP A 94 0.01 11.39 2.82
CA TRP A 94 -0.78 10.18 2.69
C TRP A 94 -2.20 10.42 2.18
N ARG A 95 -2.83 11.55 2.54
CA ARG A 95 -4.18 11.90 2.06
C ARG A 95 -4.20 12.02 0.55
N ARG A 96 -3.21 12.69 -0.01
CA ARG A 96 -3.11 12.89 -1.46
C ARG A 96 -2.86 11.57 -2.20
N ILE A 97 -2.02 10.71 -1.64
CA ILE A 97 -1.77 9.37 -2.20
C ILE A 97 -3.05 8.54 -2.19
N LEU A 98 -3.78 8.54 -1.06
CA LEU A 98 -5.03 7.80 -0.94
C LEU A 98 -6.10 8.31 -1.92
N GLU A 99 -6.29 9.64 -2.02
CA GLU A 99 -7.18 10.25 -3.01
C GLU A 99 -6.85 9.80 -4.43
N ASN A 100 -5.56 9.88 -4.81
CA ASN A 100 -5.11 9.49 -6.14
C ASN A 100 -5.44 8.02 -6.45
N ALA A 101 -5.23 7.14 -5.48
CA ALA A 101 -5.53 5.72 -5.65
C ALA A 101 -7.04 5.47 -5.78
N LEU A 102 -7.85 6.11 -4.93
CA LEU A 102 -9.31 5.98 -4.95
C LEU A 102 -9.94 6.54 -6.25
N GLU A 103 -9.32 7.52 -6.87
CA GLU A 103 -9.75 8.04 -8.17
C GLU A 103 -9.25 7.18 -9.36
N SER A 104 -8.24 6.33 -9.13
CA SER A 104 -7.57 5.54 -10.18
C SER A 104 -8.12 4.11 -10.31
N PHE A 105 -8.55 3.43 -9.23
CA PHE A 105 -9.05 2.07 -9.34
C PHE A 105 -10.42 2.01 -10.03
N ARG A 106 -10.70 0.89 -10.72
CA ARG A 106 -11.97 0.71 -11.46
C ARG A 106 -12.84 -0.42 -10.93
N GLN A 107 -12.28 -1.42 -10.26
CA GLN A 107 -13.00 -2.58 -9.77
C GLN A 107 -12.79 -2.79 -8.27
N ARG A 108 -11.51 -2.86 -7.82
CA ARG A 108 -11.18 -3.22 -6.45
C ARG A 108 -9.96 -2.45 -5.97
N PHE A 109 -9.98 -2.08 -4.70
CA PHE A 109 -8.85 -1.43 -4.04
C PHE A 109 -8.61 -2.09 -2.68
N VAL A 110 -7.35 -2.28 -2.32
CA VAL A 110 -6.96 -2.75 -0.98
C VAL A 110 -5.93 -1.81 -0.38
N LEU A 111 -6.22 -1.37 0.83
CA LEU A 111 -5.28 -0.66 1.68
C LEU A 111 -4.85 -1.56 2.83
N VAL A 112 -3.55 -1.74 3.03
CA VAL A 112 -2.97 -2.46 4.17
C VAL A 112 -2.11 -1.53 5.00
N ILE A 113 -2.47 -1.36 6.27
CA ILE A 113 -1.80 -0.52 7.27
C ILE A 113 -1.17 -1.42 8.33
N PHE A 114 0.11 -1.23 8.67
CA PHE A 114 0.83 -2.05 9.67
C PHE A 114 1.02 -1.37 11.03
N THR A 115 0.56 -0.14 11.17
CA THR A 115 0.59 0.57 12.45
C THR A 115 -0.74 0.46 13.19
N PRO A 116 -0.76 0.42 14.52
CA PRO A 116 -2.01 0.43 15.27
C PRO A 116 -2.77 1.74 15.03
N PHE A 117 -4.08 1.69 15.03
CA PHE A 117 -4.89 2.91 15.04
C PHE A 117 -4.77 3.64 16.37
N GLY A 118 -4.78 4.97 16.33
CA GLY A 118 -4.71 5.85 17.49
C GLY A 118 -5.89 6.82 17.55
N ASP A 119 -5.94 7.61 18.62
CA ASP A 119 -6.97 8.65 18.80
C ASP A 119 -6.77 9.85 17.86
N VAL A 120 -5.55 10.05 17.40
CA VAL A 120 -5.14 11.10 16.45
C VAL A 120 -4.12 10.56 15.47
N THR A 121 -4.15 11.06 14.23
CA THR A 121 -3.10 10.74 13.24
C THR A 121 -1.80 11.44 13.61
N ARG A 122 -0.76 10.66 13.92
CA ARG A 122 0.56 11.16 14.33
C ARG A 122 1.67 10.16 14.05
N SER A 123 2.90 10.63 14.01
CA SER A 123 4.08 9.75 14.02
C SER A 123 4.24 9.07 15.38
N ILE A 124 4.42 7.75 15.37
CA ILE A 124 4.69 6.91 16.56
C ILE A 124 6.09 6.30 16.54
N GLY A 125 6.79 6.43 15.42
CA GLY A 125 8.14 5.92 15.22
C GLY A 125 8.75 6.46 13.94
N SER A 126 9.93 5.96 13.61
CA SER A 126 10.58 6.21 12.33
C SER A 126 11.47 5.05 11.94
N THR A 127 11.64 4.85 10.65
CA THR A 127 12.60 3.89 10.10
C THR A 127 14.05 4.36 10.33
N LYS A 128 15.01 3.48 10.03
CA LYS A 128 16.44 3.83 10.03
C LYS A 128 16.77 4.97 9.06
N GLU A 129 16.01 5.08 7.99
CA GLU A 129 16.10 6.11 6.95
C GLU A 129 15.41 7.42 7.36
N ARG A 130 14.96 7.54 8.63
CA ARG A 130 14.26 8.71 9.20
C ARG A 130 12.91 9.02 8.53
N VAL A 131 12.29 8.01 7.93
CA VAL A 131 10.93 8.10 7.40
C VAL A 131 9.95 7.84 8.55
N PRO A 132 8.85 8.61 8.69
CA PRO A 132 7.92 8.44 9.80
C PRO A 132 7.18 7.10 9.72
N ASP A 133 6.78 6.58 10.87
CA ASP A 133 5.73 5.57 11.00
C ASP A 133 4.49 6.28 11.56
N LEU A 134 3.52 6.59 10.70
CA LEU A 134 2.27 7.23 11.09
C LEU A 134 1.29 6.19 11.65
N SER A 135 0.78 6.44 12.85
CA SER A 135 -0.45 5.83 13.34
C SER A 135 -1.61 6.74 12.92
N PHE A 136 -2.64 6.15 12.38
CA PHE A 136 -3.80 6.90 11.91
C PHE A 136 -4.91 6.90 12.95
N ARG A 137 -5.62 8.02 13.05
CA ARG A 137 -6.97 7.97 13.57
C ARG A 137 -7.83 7.25 12.52
N LYS A 138 -8.50 6.20 12.92
CA LYS A 138 -9.25 5.32 12.00
C LYS A 138 -10.23 6.10 11.12
N GLU A 139 -10.97 7.01 11.73
CA GLU A 139 -11.95 7.84 11.03
C GLU A 139 -11.33 8.70 9.92
N ASP A 140 -10.08 9.15 10.09
CA ASP A 140 -9.38 9.93 9.08
C ASP A 140 -9.16 9.14 7.78
N LEU A 141 -9.02 7.80 7.85
CA LEU A 141 -8.97 6.93 6.68
C LEU A 141 -10.36 6.59 6.16
N LEU A 142 -11.30 6.25 7.07
CA LEU A 142 -12.65 5.85 6.69
C LEU A 142 -13.44 6.97 6.02
N ASP A 143 -13.14 8.24 6.33
CA ASP A 143 -13.79 9.38 5.68
C ASP A 143 -13.56 9.39 4.16
N PHE A 144 -12.38 8.93 3.69
CA PHE A 144 -12.10 8.76 2.27
C PHE A 144 -12.87 7.60 1.65
N LEU A 145 -13.18 6.57 2.43
CA LEU A 145 -13.83 5.35 1.94
C LEU A 145 -15.36 5.41 1.98
N ARG A 146 -15.96 6.38 2.66
CA ARG A 146 -17.43 6.53 2.78
C ARG A 146 -18.20 6.50 1.45
N PRO A 147 -17.67 7.03 0.32
CA PRO A 147 -18.38 6.95 -0.96
C PRO A 147 -18.44 5.54 -1.57
N PHE A 148 -17.68 4.59 -1.02
CA PHE A 148 -17.50 3.25 -1.56
C PHE A 148 -18.10 2.19 -0.64
N HIS A 149 -18.37 1.01 -1.19
CA HIS A 149 -18.59 -0.15 -0.35
C HIS A 149 -17.25 -0.70 0.14
N PHE A 150 -17.09 -0.90 1.44
CA PHE A 150 -15.86 -1.44 1.98
C PHE A 150 -16.11 -2.38 3.16
N THR A 151 -15.17 -3.30 3.38
CA THR A 151 -15.06 -4.15 4.56
C THR A 151 -13.67 -4.05 5.15
N GLU A 152 -13.54 -4.37 6.43
CA GLU A 152 -12.25 -4.33 7.13
C GLU A 152 -11.94 -5.62 7.87
N GLU A 153 -10.66 -5.90 8.02
CA GLU A 153 -10.13 -6.99 8.82
C GLU A 153 -8.86 -6.53 9.53
N SER A 154 -8.64 -6.99 10.74
CA SER A 154 -7.40 -6.76 11.48
C SER A 154 -6.79 -8.09 11.88
N LEU A 155 -5.49 -8.24 11.61
CA LEU A 155 -4.75 -9.48 11.87
C LEU A 155 -3.55 -9.19 12.78
N GLN A 156 -3.25 -10.15 13.65
CA GLN A 156 -1.96 -10.18 14.33
C GLN A 156 -0.92 -10.76 13.36
N THR A 157 0.16 -10.05 13.15
CA THR A 157 1.20 -10.39 12.17
C THR A 157 2.60 -10.18 12.74
N ALA A 158 3.62 -10.68 12.04
CA ALA A 158 5.02 -10.52 12.42
C ALA A 158 5.63 -9.18 12.01
N THR A 159 4.82 -8.13 11.85
CA THR A 159 5.30 -6.77 11.59
C THR A 159 5.81 -6.09 12.86
N GLN A 160 6.50 -4.97 12.70
CA GLN A 160 7.10 -4.20 13.82
C GLN A 160 6.10 -3.91 14.95
N TYR A 161 4.84 -3.63 14.62
CA TYR A 161 3.79 -3.29 15.59
C TYR A 161 2.84 -4.46 15.90
N GLY A 162 3.09 -5.64 15.34
CA GLY A 162 2.34 -6.87 15.62
C GLY A 162 0.92 -6.90 15.04
N VAL A 163 0.55 -5.95 14.20
CA VAL A 163 -0.79 -5.84 13.62
C VAL A 163 -0.75 -5.37 12.17
N GLU A 164 -1.67 -5.85 11.37
CA GLU A 164 -2.00 -5.26 10.06
C GLU A 164 -3.51 -5.15 9.92
N HIS A 165 -3.95 -4.01 9.37
CA HIS A 165 -5.33 -3.71 9.06
C HIS A 165 -5.52 -3.72 7.56
N LEU A 166 -6.49 -4.51 7.06
CA LEU A 166 -6.85 -4.57 5.65
C LEU A 166 -8.21 -3.90 5.44
N LEU A 167 -8.27 -2.99 4.49
CA LEU A 167 -9.48 -2.31 4.05
C LEU A 167 -9.71 -2.70 2.59
N TYR A 168 -10.77 -3.44 2.34
CA TYR A 168 -11.17 -3.96 1.02
C TYR A 168 -12.28 -3.09 0.46
N VAL A 169 -12.10 -2.53 -0.73
CA VAL A 169 -13.00 -1.53 -1.32
C VAL A 169 -13.47 -1.98 -2.71
N THR A 170 -14.78 -1.77 -2.98
CA THR A 170 -15.42 -2.00 -4.29
C THR A 170 -16.32 -0.84 -4.69
#